data_1d3d500a929d679429384ed5b487a763
#
_entry.id   1d3d500a929d679429384ed5b487a763
#
_cell.length_a   1.000
_cell.length_b   1.000
_cell.length_c   1.000
_cell.angle_alpha   90.00
_cell.angle_beta   90.00
_cell.angle_gamma   90.00
#
_symmetry.space_group_name_H-M   'P 1'
#
loop_
_entity.id
_entity.type
_entity.pdbx_description
1 polymer ?
#
loop_
_entity_poly.entity_id
_entity_poly.type
_entity_poly.pdbx_seq_one_letter_code
_entity_poly.pdbx_strand_id
1 'polypeptide(L)'
;MRAFTEPLTQLQGYEELEQAVQKTEGVILVSGCIDAVKPHIVYSVHNGSGNRIIVTFHEQKAKELLEEYRFFDKNVAYYPAKDILFYQSDIRGNVLTSERINALKMMAEEKECTIITTFDGLMNPMPAPEKFIQAVKKTVSYTHLRAH
;
A
#
# COMPACT_ATOMS: atom_id res chain seq x y z
N MET A 1 13.50 -1.65 -16.30
CA MET A 1 12.06 -1.80 -15.98
C MET A 1 11.11 -1.35 -17.12
N ARG A 2 11.61 -0.82 -18.21
CA ARG A 2 10.74 -0.38 -19.34
C ARG A 2 9.92 -1.51 -20.00
N ALA A 3 10.40 -2.75 -19.96
CA ALA A 3 9.71 -3.89 -20.58
C ALA A 3 8.29 -4.14 -20.04
N PHE A 4 8.01 -3.81 -18.77
CA PHE A 4 6.67 -3.96 -18.19
C PHE A 4 5.74 -2.77 -18.50
N THR A 5 6.27 -1.59 -18.71
CA THR A 5 5.47 -0.38 -18.94
C THR A 5 5.29 -0.05 -20.41
N GLU A 6 6.21 -0.51 -21.27
CA GLU A 6 6.18 -0.25 -22.72
C GLU A 6 4.86 -0.68 -23.41
N PRO A 7 4.27 -1.84 -23.12
CA PRO A 7 2.99 -2.21 -23.74
C PRO A 7 1.83 -1.25 -23.40
N LEU A 8 1.90 -0.58 -22.26
CA LEU A 8 0.85 0.36 -21.84
C LEU A 8 0.84 1.65 -22.65
N THR A 9 1.98 2.03 -23.23
CA THR A 9 2.07 3.22 -24.10
C THR A 9 1.24 3.09 -25.38
N GLN A 10 0.82 1.87 -25.73
CA GLN A 10 -0.08 1.62 -26.86
C GLN A 10 -1.55 1.77 -26.51
N LEU A 11 -1.89 1.94 -25.21
CA LEU A 11 -3.27 2.16 -24.80
C LEU A 11 -3.68 3.60 -25.08
N GLN A 12 -4.86 3.73 -25.65
CA GLN A 12 -5.43 5.05 -25.88
C GLN A 12 -5.64 5.79 -24.54
N GLY A 13 -5.17 7.03 -24.44
CA GLY A 13 -5.28 7.85 -23.23
C GLY A 13 -4.18 7.60 -22.18
N TYR A 14 -3.22 6.70 -22.44
CA TYR A 14 -2.15 6.44 -21.46
C TYR A 14 -1.19 7.62 -21.33
N GLU A 15 -0.83 8.27 -22.42
CA GLU A 15 0.08 9.44 -22.38
C GLU A 15 -0.57 10.62 -21.65
N GLU A 16 -1.86 10.85 -21.86
CA GLU A 16 -2.62 11.88 -21.14
C GLU A 16 -2.67 11.59 -19.64
N LEU A 17 -2.86 10.31 -19.27
CA LEU A 17 -2.85 9.87 -17.88
C LEU A 17 -1.47 10.11 -17.24
N GLU A 18 -0.39 9.71 -17.90
CA GLU A 18 0.97 9.91 -17.42
C GLU A 18 1.28 11.39 -17.21
N GLN A 19 0.94 12.23 -18.17
CA GLN A 19 1.10 13.69 -18.06
C GLN A 19 0.24 14.30 -16.94
N ALA A 20 -0.99 13.80 -16.75
CA ALA A 20 -1.88 14.29 -15.70
C ALA A 20 -1.34 13.93 -14.30
N VAL A 21 -0.82 12.73 -14.12
CA VAL A 21 -0.21 12.29 -12.84
C VAL A 21 1.04 13.11 -12.52
N GLN A 22 1.85 13.47 -13.51
CA GLN A 22 3.04 14.30 -13.31
C GLN A 22 2.73 15.72 -12.86
N LYS A 23 1.57 16.26 -13.19
CA LYS A 23 1.14 17.60 -12.78
C LYS A 23 0.77 17.71 -11.29
N THR A 24 0.64 16.59 -10.60
CA THR A 24 0.47 16.45 -9.12
C THR A 24 -0.70 17.20 -8.47
N GLU A 25 -1.57 17.85 -9.22
CA GLU A 25 -2.70 18.61 -8.70
C GLU A 25 -4.04 18.06 -9.21
N GLY A 26 -4.97 17.86 -8.29
CA GLY A 26 -6.36 17.54 -8.62
C GLY A 26 -6.70 16.06 -8.62
N VAL A 27 -7.89 15.75 -9.15
CA VAL A 27 -8.46 14.42 -9.26
C VAL A 27 -8.41 13.97 -10.70
N ILE A 28 -7.91 12.76 -10.95
CA ILE A 28 -7.89 12.14 -12.26
C ILE A 28 -8.89 10.99 -12.26
N LEU A 29 -9.87 11.06 -13.15
CA LEU A 29 -10.83 9.98 -13.38
C LEU A 29 -10.37 9.13 -14.57
N VAL A 30 -10.08 7.85 -14.31
CA VAL A 30 -9.77 6.88 -15.36
C VAL A 30 -10.95 5.93 -15.53
N SER A 31 -11.51 5.84 -16.73
CA SER A 31 -12.64 4.97 -17.06
C SER A 31 -12.29 4.00 -18.19
N GLY A 32 -13.09 2.93 -18.31
CA GLY A 32 -12.91 1.94 -19.39
C GLY A 32 -11.81 0.91 -19.14
N CYS A 33 -11.12 0.97 -18.00
CA CYS A 33 -10.12 -0.06 -17.63
C CYS A 33 -10.78 -1.33 -17.09
N ILE A 34 -10.40 -2.48 -17.63
CA ILE A 34 -10.74 -3.77 -17.03
C ILE A 34 -9.91 -3.98 -15.75
N ASP A 35 -10.46 -4.71 -14.79
CA ASP A 35 -9.85 -4.89 -13.47
C ASP A 35 -8.43 -5.47 -13.52
N ALA A 36 -8.18 -6.43 -14.39
CA ALA A 36 -6.87 -7.08 -14.54
C ALA A 36 -5.73 -6.12 -14.98
N VAL A 37 -6.06 -4.99 -15.61
CA VAL A 37 -5.05 -4.01 -16.07
C VAL A 37 -4.82 -2.89 -15.06
N LYS A 38 -5.75 -2.68 -14.14
CA LYS A 38 -5.65 -1.59 -13.13
C LYS A 38 -4.37 -1.63 -12.31
N PRO A 39 -3.91 -2.77 -11.75
CA PRO A 39 -2.66 -2.84 -11.00
C PRO A 39 -1.46 -2.41 -11.83
N HIS A 40 -1.43 -2.83 -13.08
CA HIS A 40 -0.35 -2.51 -14.01
C HIS A 40 -0.30 -1.01 -14.35
N ILE A 41 -1.46 -0.39 -14.62
CA ILE A 41 -1.55 1.05 -14.86
C ILE A 41 -1.10 1.84 -13.62
N VAL A 42 -1.62 1.48 -12.44
CA VAL A 42 -1.26 2.17 -11.19
C VAL A 42 0.23 2.06 -10.91
N TYR A 43 0.84 0.92 -11.20
CA TYR A 43 2.28 0.75 -11.08
C TYR A 43 3.05 1.64 -12.06
N SER A 44 2.62 1.69 -13.33
CA SER A 44 3.34 2.36 -14.41
C SER A 44 3.33 3.89 -14.32
N VAL A 45 2.21 4.48 -13.88
CA VAL A 45 2.05 5.95 -13.80
C VAL A 45 2.69 6.56 -12.56
N HIS A 46 3.33 5.75 -11.72
CA HIS A 46 4.04 6.27 -10.58
C HIS A 46 5.25 7.09 -11.00
N ASN A 47 5.31 8.32 -10.52
CA ASN A 47 6.37 9.26 -10.85
C ASN A 47 7.69 9.02 -10.09
N GLY A 48 7.83 7.86 -9.41
CA GLY A 48 9.07 7.45 -8.74
C GLY A 48 9.39 8.19 -7.44
N SER A 49 8.42 8.87 -6.83
CA SER A 49 8.66 9.54 -5.55
C SER A 49 7.50 9.38 -4.58
N GLY A 50 7.83 8.95 -3.36
CA GLY A 50 6.91 8.91 -2.23
C GLY A 50 6.07 7.63 -2.10
N ASN A 51 5.27 7.61 -1.06
CA ASN A 51 4.39 6.49 -0.74
C ASN A 51 3.11 6.55 -1.56
N ARG A 52 2.60 5.38 -1.94
CA ARG A 52 1.35 5.22 -2.65
C ARG A 52 0.32 4.54 -1.77
N ILE A 53 -0.91 5.02 -1.79
CA ILE A 53 -2.02 4.38 -1.09
C ILE A 53 -3.08 4.00 -2.13
N ILE A 54 -3.41 2.72 -2.17
CA ILE A 54 -4.48 2.17 -3.01
C ILE A 54 -5.64 1.77 -2.10
N VAL A 55 -6.81 2.33 -2.36
CA VAL A 55 -8.00 2.10 -1.56
C VAL A 55 -9.01 1.27 -2.35
N THR A 56 -9.49 0.19 -1.75
CA THR A 56 -10.52 -0.69 -2.33
C THR A 56 -11.78 -0.72 -1.47
N PHE A 57 -12.87 -1.27 -2.00
CA PHE A 57 -14.14 -1.36 -1.28
C PHE A 57 -14.16 -2.49 -0.24
N HIS A 58 -13.54 -3.64 -0.56
CA HIS A 58 -13.63 -4.87 0.23
C HIS A 58 -12.26 -5.45 0.53
N GLU A 59 -12.15 -6.10 1.68
CA GLU A 59 -10.94 -6.80 2.12
C GLU A 59 -10.48 -7.86 1.10
N GLN A 60 -11.42 -8.63 0.56
CA GLN A 60 -11.08 -9.63 -0.45
C GLN A 60 -10.43 -8.99 -1.67
N LYS A 61 -11.02 -7.89 -2.18
CA LYS A 61 -10.44 -7.17 -3.33
C LYS A 61 -9.08 -6.55 -3.02
N ALA A 62 -8.88 -6.09 -1.79
CA ALA A 62 -7.58 -5.60 -1.36
C ALA A 62 -6.51 -6.69 -1.37
N LYS A 63 -6.85 -7.89 -0.92
CA LYS A 63 -5.94 -9.05 -0.92
C LYS A 63 -5.64 -9.56 -2.33
N GLU A 64 -6.65 -9.65 -3.20
CA GLU A 64 -6.45 -9.97 -4.62
C GLU A 64 -5.50 -8.98 -5.28
N LEU A 65 -5.76 -7.68 -5.09
CA LEU A 65 -4.92 -6.62 -5.62
C LEU A 65 -3.49 -6.65 -5.07
N LEU A 66 -3.31 -7.01 -3.80
CA LEU A 66 -1.99 -7.19 -3.18
C LEU A 66 -1.20 -8.27 -3.90
N GLU A 67 -1.80 -9.43 -4.16
CA GLU A 67 -1.13 -10.53 -4.85
C GLU A 67 -0.79 -10.16 -6.30
N GLU A 68 -1.71 -9.51 -7.01
CA GLU A 68 -1.48 -9.02 -8.37
C GLU A 68 -0.38 -7.96 -8.41
N TYR A 69 -0.42 -7.00 -7.49
CA TYR A 69 0.54 -5.88 -7.45
C TYR A 69 1.96 -6.33 -7.10
N ARG A 70 2.11 -7.39 -6.31
CA ARG A 70 3.43 -7.98 -5.97
C ARG A 70 4.24 -8.47 -7.17
N PHE A 71 3.61 -8.71 -8.31
CA PHE A 71 4.33 -9.02 -9.55
C PHE A 71 5.12 -7.83 -10.07
N PHE A 72 4.65 -6.62 -9.82
CA PHE A 72 5.27 -5.39 -10.30
C PHE A 72 6.20 -4.78 -9.26
N ASP A 73 5.78 -4.77 -7.99
CA ASP A 73 6.49 -4.13 -6.90
C ASP A 73 6.43 -5.00 -5.64
N LYS A 74 7.61 -5.27 -5.06
CA LYS A 74 7.71 -6.04 -3.82
C LYS A 74 7.55 -5.17 -2.58
N ASN A 75 7.72 -3.85 -2.71
CA ASN A 75 7.54 -2.90 -1.63
C ASN A 75 6.06 -2.53 -1.47
N VAL A 76 5.23 -3.54 -1.28
CA VAL A 76 3.79 -3.42 -1.11
C VAL A 76 3.32 -4.15 0.14
N ALA A 77 2.46 -3.50 0.93
CA ALA A 77 1.85 -4.10 2.12
C ALA A 77 0.34 -3.86 2.16
N TYR A 78 -0.35 -4.76 2.84
CA TYR A 78 -1.76 -4.61 3.16
C TYR A 78 -1.93 -3.95 4.53
N TYR A 79 -2.80 -2.94 4.61
CA TYR A 79 -3.20 -2.30 5.84
C TYR A 79 -4.68 -2.61 6.12
N PRO A 80 -5.00 -3.63 6.94
CA PRO A 80 -6.36 -4.06 7.22
C PRO A 80 -7.12 -3.11 8.12
N ALA A 81 -8.45 -3.14 8.04
CA ALA A 81 -9.33 -2.56 9.05
C ALA A 81 -9.14 -3.29 10.40
N LYS A 82 -9.40 -2.59 11.51
CA LYS A 82 -9.53 -3.23 12.80
C LYS A 82 -10.87 -3.96 12.84
N ASP A 83 -10.83 -5.24 13.10
CA ASP A 83 -12.04 -6.00 13.33
C ASP A 83 -12.49 -5.82 14.80
N ILE A 84 -13.56 -5.08 14.99
CA ILE A 84 -14.11 -4.79 16.31
C ILE A 84 -14.75 -6.04 16.93
N LEU A 85 -15.19 -6.99 16.10
CA LEU A 85 -15.91 -8.19 16.55
C LEU A 85 -14.97 -9.30 17.06
N PHE A 86 -13.71 -9.30 16.65
CA PHE A 86 -12.75 -10.36 16.99
C PHE A 86 -11.74 -9.97 18.08
N TYR A 87 -12.05 -8.98 18.90
CA TYR A 87 -11.20 -8.62 20.06
C TYR A 87 -11.02 -9.79 21.06
N GLN A 88 -11.77 -10.89 20.87
CA GLN A 88 -11.74 -12.06 21.75
C GLN A 88 -11.14 -13.32 21.11
N SER A 89 -10.79 -13.34 19.83
CA SER A 89 -10.10 -14.50 19.24
C SER A 89 -8.62 -14.15 18.96
N ASP A 90 -7.76 -14.58 19.84
CA ASP A 90 -6.33 -14.22 19.93
C ASP A 90 -5.54 -14.35 18.61
N ILE A 91 -5.87 -15.31 17.75
CA ILE A 91 -5.06 -15.61 16.57
C ILE A 91 -5.30 -14.61 15.44
N ARG A 92 -6.56 -14.31 15.12
CA ARG A 92 -6.91 -13.43 13.99
C ARG A 92 -6.59 -11.96 14.31
N GLY A 93 -6.83 -11.55 15.54
CA GLY A 93 -6.48 -10.22 16.03
C GLY A 93 -4.97 -9.95 15.98
N ASN A 94 -4.15 -10.94 16.29
CA ASN A 94 -2.69 -10.84 16.22
C ASN A 94 -2.19 -10.72 14.78
N VAL A 95 -2.76 -11.46 13.83
CA VAL A 95 -2.40 -11.36 12.41
C VAL A 95 -2.73 -9.98 11.85
N LEU A 96 -3.94 -9.46 12.07
CA LEU A 96 -4.34 -8.14 11.62
C LEU A 96 -3.49 -7.02 12.24
N THR A 97 -3.14 -7.16 13.51
CA THR A 97 -2.25 -6.22 14.20
C THR A 97 -0.84 -6.26 13.60
N SER A 98 -0.32 -7.45 13.31
CA SER A 98 0.98 -7.62 12.68
C SER A 98 1.03 -7.02 11.27
N GLU A 99 -0.01 -7.23 10.45
CA GLU A 99 -0.11 -6.64 9.12
C GLU A 99 -0.14 -5.11 9.17
N ARG A 100 -0.91 -4.53 10.09
CA ARG A 100 -0.96 -3.08 10.31
C ARG A 100 0.40 -2.52 10.73
N ILE A 101 1.07 -3.17 11.68
CA ILE A 101 2.41 -2.76 12.14
C ILE A 101 3.41 -2.85 10.98
N ASN A 102 3.37 -3.92 10.19
CA ASN A 102 4.26 -4.09 9.04
C ASN A 102 4.06 -2.99 7.99
N ALA A 103 2.82 -2.66 7.65
CA ALA A 103 2.52 -1.59 6.70
C ALA A 103 3.01 -0.23 7.21
N LEU A 104 2.76 0.10 8.48
CA LEU A 104 3.23 1.36 9.08
C LEU A 104 4.75 1.41 9.17
N LYS A 105 5.41 0.29 9.47
CA LYS A 105 6.87 0.20 9.49
C LYS A 105 7.44 0.44 8.11
N MET A 106 6.87 -0.18 7.08
CA MET A 106 7.27 0.02 5.69
C MET A 106 7.14 1.49 5.27
N MET A 107 6.03 2.16 5.62
CA MET A 107 5.86 3.60 5.36
C MET A 107 6.90 4.46 6.07
N ALA A 108 7.35 4.05 7.25
CA ALA A 108 8.31 4.82 8.05
C ALA A 108 9.78 4.62 7.64
N GLU A 109 10.12 3.45 7.10
CA GLU A 109 11.50 3.06 6.78
C GLU A 109 11.80 3.16 5.28
N GLU A 110 10.83 2.86 4.42
CA GLU A 110 11.00 2.86 2.97
C GLU A 110 10.74 4.24 2.38
N LYS A 111 11.58 4.63 1.43
CA LYS A 111 11.40 5.90 0.71
C LYS A 111 10.25 5.84 -0.29
N GLU A 112 9.96 4.65 -0.78
CA GLU A 112 8.91 4.38 -1.76
C GLU A 112 8.25 3.05 -1.43
N CYS A 113 6.98 3.09 -1.04
CA CYS A 113 6.18 1.88 -0.83
C CYS A 113 4.74 2.08 -1.27
N THR A 114 4.07 0.97 -1.52
CA THR A 114 2.65 0.94 -1.84
C THR A 114 1.88 0.30 -0.69
N ILE A 115 0.89 1.00 -0.16
CA ILE A 115 -0.02 0.46 0.85
C ILE A 115 -1.38 0.23 0.22
N ILE A 116 -1.85 -1.00 0.29
CA ILE A 116 -3.21 -1.37 -0.15
C ILE A 116 -4.09 -1.48 1.09
N THR A 117 -5.23 -0.83 1.05
CA THR A 117 -6.17 -0.81 2.17
C THR A 117 -7.61 -0.73 1.69
N THR A 118 -8.56 -0.81 2.62
CA THR A 118 -9.97 -0.54 2.39
C THR A 118 -10.35 0.82 2.96
N PHE A 119 -11.52 1.32 2.57
CA PHE A 119 -12.06 2.53 3.16
C PHE A 119 -12.20 2.39 4.69
N ASP A 120 -12.68 1.23 5.15
CA ASP A 120 -12.78 0.94 6.60
C ASP A 120 -11.40 0.93 7.27
N GLY A 121 -10.36 0.47 6.58
CA GLY A 121 -8.99 0.52 7.08
C GLY A 121 -8.51 1.95 7.33
N LEU A 122 -8.82 2.87 6.42
CA LEU A 122 -8.47 4.30 6.56
C LEU A 122 -9.24 5.00 7.67
N MET A 123 -10.50 4.62 7.89
CA MET A 123 -11.33 5.21 8.93
C MET A 123 -10.93 4.79 10.35
N ASN A 124 -10.13 3.76 10.50
CA ASN A 124 -9.64 3.34 11.80
C ASN A 124 -8.51 4.25 12.29
N PRO A 125 -8.52 4.66 13.57
CA PRO A 125 -7.47 5.52 14.11
C PRO A 125 -6.09 4.86 14.02
N MET A 126 -5.13 5.64 13.57
CA MET A 126 -3.71 5.29 13.52
C MET A 126 -2.95 5.98 14.66
N PRO A 127 -1.89 5.37 15.20
CA PRO A 127 -1.01 6.08 16.12
C PRO A 127 -0.33 7.26 15.41
N ALA A 128 -0.05 8.32 16.15
CA ALA A 128 0.72 9.43 15.60
C ALA A 128 2.09 8.93 15.09
N PRO A 129 2.55 9.39 13.91
CA PRO A 129 3.78 8.88 13.29
C PRO A 129 5.00 8.92 14.23
N GLU A 130 5.15 9.99 15.01
CA GLU A 130 6.26 10.16 15.92
C GLU A 130 6.27 9.09 17.03
N LYS A 131 5.09 8.78 17.59
CA LYS A 131 4.96 7.74 18.62
C LYS A 131 5.24 6.35 18.06
N PHE A 132 4.81 6.09 16.83
CA PHE A 132 5.07 4.82 16.16
C PHE A 132 6.57 4.64 15.87
N ILE A 133 7.23 5.63 15.27
CA ILE A 133 8.66 5.60 14.96
C ILE A 133 9.50 5.42 16.24
N GLN A 134 9.14 6.10 17.33
CA GLN A 134 9.82 5.93 18.61
C GLN A 134 9.66 4.51 19.17
N ALA A 135 8.47 3.93 19.07
CA ALA A 135 8.21 2.56 19.52
C ALA A 135 9.01 1.53 18.70
N VAL A 136 9.07 1.68 17.39
CA VAL A 136 9.86 0.81 16.49
C VAL A 136 11.35 0.90 16.83
N LYS A 137 11.91 2.09 16.97
CA LYS A 137 13.33 2.28 17.35
C LYS A 137 13.66 1.65 18.69
N LYS A 138 12.77 1.78 19.67
CA LYS A 138 12.95 1.17 21.00
C LYS A 138 12.95 -0.35 20.94
N THR A 139 12.08 -0.95 20.16
CA THR A 139 11.99 -2.41 20.00
C THR A 139 13.25 -2.97 19.31
N VAL A 140 13.74 -2.33 18.26
CA VAL A 140 14.98 -2.74 17.57
C VAL A 140 16.19 -2.68 18.51
N SER A 141 16.30 -1.65 19.35
CA SER A 141 17.37 -1.53 20.34
C SER A 141 17.36 -2.65 21.36
N TYR A 142 16.17 -3.11 21.82
CA TYR A 142 16.04 -4.21 22.77
C TYR A 142 16.41 -5.58 22.20
N THR A 143 16.14 -5.82 20.91
CA THR A 143 16.49 -7.09 20.26
C THR A 143 18.01 -7.24 20.05
N HIS A 144 18.71 -6.15 19.79
CA HIS A 144 20.18 -6.17 19.68
C HIS A 144 20.90 -6.39 21.03
N LEU A 145 20.29 -6.02 22.15
CA LEU A 145 20.88 -6.21 23.49
C LEU A 145 20.70 -7.64 24.03
N ARG A 146 19.83 -8.46 23.41
CA ARG A 146 19.61 -9.87 23.83
C ARG A 146 20.40 -10.90 23.01
N ALA A 147 21.19 -10.47 22.04
CA ALA A 147 21.98 -11.33 21.15
C ALA A 147 23.47 -11.40 21.55
N HIS A 148 23.80 -11.04 22.81
CA HIS A 148 25.14 -11.22 23.41
C HIS A 148 25.05 -12.02 24.68
#